data_2ceb4aba58f0bda37716a5ed42eda3da
#
_entry.id   2ceb4aba58f0bda37716a5ed42eda3da
#
_cell.length_a   1.000
_cell.length_b   1.000
_cell.length_c   1.000
_cell.angle_alpha   90.00
_cell.angle_beta   90.00
_cell.angle_gamma   90.00
#
_symmetry.space_group_name_H-M   'P 1'
#
loop_
_entity.id
_entity.type
_entity.pdbx_description
1 polymer ?
#
loop_
_entity_poly.entity_id
_entity_poly.type
_entity_poly.pdbx_seq_one_letter_code
_entity_poly.pdbx_strand_id
1 'polypeptide(L)'
;FDAADWVALVRAESVTSAMVVPTMLTRIVGFLDSEGPDGPGLPTLRSLSYGGGRMPLPTICRALELLPTTAFVNAYGLTETSSTVALLGPDDHREAMASAKPTIRARLGSAGRPLPAIEITIRDDLGDEVPIGVPGEIWVRGEQVSGEYRDSPPRLTDDGWFLTHDGGWVDADGFLHVTGRIDDVIVKGGQNISPSEIEESLLGHEAVADAAAIGLPDRQWGERIVAAVVLHPGGAATADELRSTVRDRLRSNRTPDHVEFVAALPYNDTGKLLRRVLRADLAHLGDGSTA
;
A
#
# COMPACT_ATOMS: atom_id res chain seq x y z
N PHE A 1 -14.61 10.10 -6.93
CA PHE A 1 -14.97 8.71 -7.23
C PHE A 1 -16.11 8.27 -6.32
N ASP A 2 -17.20 7.84 -6.93
CA ASP A 2 -18.35 7.21 -6.27
C ASP A 2 -18.43 5.73 -6.65
N ALA A 3 -18.55 4.85 -5.66
CA ALA A 3 -18.54 3.40 -5.89
C ALA A 3 -19.88 2.88 -6.42
N ALA A 4 -21.00 3.47 -6.00
CA ALA A 4 -22.33 3.09 -6.48
C ALA A 4 -22.49 3.43 -7.95
N ASP A 5 -22.09 4.64 -8.36
CA ASP A 5 -22.11 5.07 -9.77
C ASP A 5 -21.19 4.19 -10.63
N TRP A 6 -20.00 3.86 -10.13
CA TRP A 6 -19.05 3.00 -10.82
C TRP A 6 -19.64 1.58 -11.04
N VAL A 7 -20.22 0.98 -10.00
CA VAL A 7 -20.85 -0.35 -10.08
C VAL A 7 -22.06 -0.33 -11.01
N ALA A 8 -22.89 0.71 -10.94
CA ALA A 8 -24.02 0.88 -11.83
C ALA A 8 -23.57 0.97 -13.31
N LEU A 9 -22.50 1.73 -13.58
CA LEU A 9 -21.94 1.86 -14.94
C LEU A 9 -21.38 0.53 -15.44
N VAL A 10 -20.60 -0.20 -14.60
CA VAL A 10 -20.06 -1.52 -14.96
C VAL A 10 -21.16 -2.49 -15.37
N ARG A 11 -22.28 -2.49 -14.65
CA ARG A 11 -23.45 -3.33 -14.95
C ARG A 11 -24.17 -2.90 -16.23
N ALA A 12 -24.45 -1.59 -16.35
CA ALA A 12 -25.20 -1.02 -17.48
C ALA A 12 -24.47 -1.23 -18.82
N GLU A 13 -23.16 -0.97 -18.83
CA GLU A 13 -22.31 -1.04 -20.03
C GLU A 13 -21.67 -2.43 -20.23
N SER A 14 -21.98 -3.40 -19.36
CA SER A 14 -21.42 -4.75 -19.43
C SER A 14 -19.89 -4.75 -19.50
N VAL A 15 -19.25 -3.93 -18.67
CA VAL A 15 -17.79 -3.76 -18.65
C VAL A 15 -17.12 -5.10 -18.34
N THR A 16 -16.08 -5.42 -19.12
CA THR A 16 -15.34 -6.67 -18.98
C THR A 16 -13.98 -6.53 -18.35
N SER A 17 -13.39 -5.33 -18.39
CA SER A 17 -12.07 -5.04 -17.81
C SER A 17 -12.03 -3.64 -17.22
N ALA A 18 -11.41 -3.50 -16.08
CA ALA A 18 -11.23 -2.21 -15.42
C ALA A 18 -9.86 -2.14 -14.70
N MET A 19 -9.41 -0.91 -14.45
CA MET A 19 -8.28 -0.63 -13.59
C MET A 19 -8.70 0.34 -12.49
N VAL A 20 -8.28 0.07 -11.26
CA VAL A 20 -8.60 0.89 -10.08
C VAL A 20 -7.38 1.10 -9.21
N VAL A 21 -7.42 2.11 -8.35
CA VAL A 21 -6.43 2.24 -7.26
C VAL A 21 -6.97 1.59 -5.98
N PRO A 22 -6.11 1.26 -4.99
CA PRO A 22 -6.53 0.57 -3.78
C PRO A 22 -7.72 1.20 -3.06
N THR A 23 -7.74 2.53 -2.92
CA THR A 23 -8.83 3.28 -2.28
C THR A 23 -10.17 3.14 -3.02
N MET A 24 -10.11 3.07 -4.36
CA MET A 24 -11.31 2.80 -5.16
C MET A 24 -11.81 1.38 -4.94
N LEU A 25 -10.92 0.38 -4.93
CA LEU A 25 -11.31 -1.01 -4.69
C LEU A 25 -11.91 -1.20 -3.30
N THR A 26 -11.35 -0.56 -2.27
CA THR A 26 -11.91 -0.59 -0.91
C THR A 26 -13.36 -0.09 -0.89
N ARG A 27 -13.65 1.03 -1.57
CA ARG A 27 -15.01 1.58 -1.65
C ARG A 27 -15.95 0.69 -2.47
N ILE A 28 -15.47 0.11 -3.58
CA ILE A 28 -16.24 -0.84 -4.40
C ILE A 28 -16.59 -2.07 -3.57
N VAL A 29 -15.65 -2.65 -2.86
CA VAL A 29 -15.86 -3.81 -1.97
C VAL A 29 -16.90 -3.47 -0.90
N GLY A 30 -16.76 -2.33 -0.22
CA GLY A 30 -17.73 -1.88 0.79
C GLY A 30 -19.14 -1.69 0.21
N PHE A 31 -19.27 -1.18 -1.01
CA PHE A 31 -20.56 -1.05 -1.68
C PHE A 31 -21.16 -2.43 -2.01
N LEU A 32 -20.37 -3.33 -2.62
CA LEU A 32 -20.84 -4.69 -2.96
C LEU A 32 -21.23 -5.49 -1.70
N ASP A 33 -20.50 -5.32 -0.58
CA ASP A 33 -20.87 -5.90 0.71
C ASP A 33 -22.22 -5.39 1.22
N SER A 34 -22.52 -4.11 1.01
CA SER A 34 -23.79 -3.51 1.44
C SER A 34 -25.02 -4.03 0.66
N GLU A 35 -24.81 -4.60 -0.54
CA GLU A 35 -25.88 -5.24 -1.31
C GLU A 35 -26.24 -6.64 -0.76
N GLY A 36 -25.41 -7.19 0.13
CA GLY A 36 -25.63 -8.50 0.74
C GLY A 36 -25.26 -9.70 -0.15
N PRO A 37 -25.40 -10.93 0.37
CA PRO A 37 -24.96 -12.15 -0.30
C PRO A 37 -25.72 -12.47 -1.59
N ASP A 38 -26.94 -11.96 -1.73
CA ASP A 38 -27.80 -12.15 -2.91
C ASP A 38 -27.67 -10.99 -3.91
N GLY A 39 -26.74 -10.07 -3.68
CA GLY A 39 -26.48 -8.95 -4.58
C GLY A 39 -26.10 -9.40 -6.00
N PRO A 40 -26.39 -8.57 -7.04
CA PRO A 40 -26.20 -8.97 -8.44
C PRO A 40 -24.73 -9.13 -8.86
N GLY A 41 -23.77 -8.73 -7.99
CA GLY A 41 -22.34 -8.80 -8.28
C GLY A 41 -21.95 -8.03 -9.56
N LEU A 42 -20.87 -8.46 -10.20
CA LEU A 42 -20.34 -7.90 -11.44
C LEU A 42 -20.08 -9.04 -12.47
N PRO A 43 -21.13 -9.69 -13.00
CA PRO A 43 -20.98 -10.94 -13.77
C PRO A 43 -20.25 -10.77 -15.11
N THR A 44 -20.18 -9.56 -15.65
CA THR A 44 -19.48 -9.27 -16.91
C THR A 44 -18.02 -8.92 -16.70
N LEU A 45 -17.61 -8.54 -15.47
CA LEU A 45 -16.25 -8.11 -15.17
C LEU A 45 -15.31 -9.34 -15.11
N ARG A 46 -14.49 -9.49 -16.14
CA ARG A 46 -13.56 -10.61 -16.30
C ARG A 46 -12.18 -10.33 -15.72
N SER A 47 -11.75 -9.06 -15.75
CA SER A 47 -10.41 -8.64 -15.27
C SER A 47 -10.51 -7.34 -14.51
N LEU A 48 -9.83 -7.29 -13.37
CA LEU A 48 -9.68 -6.09 -12.56
C LEU A 48 -8.22 -5.93 -12.14
N SER A 49 -7.56 -4.96 -12.74
CA SER A 49 -6.20 -4.60 -12.33
C SER A 49 -6.24 -3.51 -11.25
N TYR A 50 -5.27 -3.55 -10.35
CA TYR A 50 -5.08 -2.53 -9.36
C TYR A 50 -3.58 -2.22 -9.16
N GLY A 51 -3.27 -1.02 -8.69
CA GLY A 51 -1.89 -0.57 -8.51
C GLY A 51 -1.81 0.89 -8.09
N GLY A 52 -0.60 1.45 -8.05
CA GLY A 52 -0.36 2.84 -7.67
C GLY A 52 -0.33 3.09 -6.15
N GLY A 53 -0.52 2.06 -5.33
CA GLY A 53 -0.44 2.11 -3.88
C GLY A 53 -0.51 0.72 -3.27
N ARG A 54 -0.25 0.63 -1.96
CA ARG A 54 -0.37 -0.64 -1.24
C ARG A 54 -1.84 -1.06 -1.11
N MET A 55 -2.14 -2.30 -1.45
CA MET A 55 -3.47 -2.90 -1.30
C MET A 55 -3.62 -3.47 0.11
N PRO A 56 -4.63 -3.02 0.90
CA PRO A 56 -4.93 -3.64 2.19
C PRO A 56 -5.32 -5.10 2.03
N LEU A 57 -4.70 -5.99 2.81
CA LEU A 57 -4.95 -7.43 2.73
C LEU A 57 -6.44 -7.80 2.94
N PRO A 58 -7.17 -7.22 3.92
CA PRO A 58 -8.60 -7.47 4.06
C PRO A 58 -9.41 -7.13 2.81
N THR A 59 -9.09 -6.00 2.15
CA THR A 59 -9.78 -5.55 0.93
C THR A 59 -9.60 -6.54 -0.22
N ILE A 60 -8.37 -6.98 -0.51
CA ILE A 60 -8.16 -7.93 -1.62
C ILE A 60 -8.75 -9.31 -1.32
N CYS A 61 -8.64 -9.79 -0.08
CA CYS A 61 -9.30 -11.04 0.32
C CYS A 61 -10.81 -10.95 0.09
N ARG A 62 -11.44 -9.88 0.54
CA ARG A 62 -12.88 -9.69 0.37
C ARG A 62 -13.29 -9.51 -1.08
N ALA A 63 -12.50 -8.79 -1.88
CA ALA A 63 -12.72 -8.66 -3.31
C ALA A 63 -12.72 -10.01 -4.05
N LEU A 64 -11.77 -10.89 -3.70
CA LEU A 64 -11.69 -12.25 -4.25
C LEU A 64 -12.89 -13.13 -3.88
N GLU A 65 -13.46 -12.95 -2.68
CA GLU A 65 -14.68 -13.63 -2.25
C GLU A 65 -15.92 -13.14 -3.02
N LEU A 66 -16.06 -11.81 -3.15
CA LEU A 66 -17.23 -11.19 -3.81
C LEU A 66 -17.22 -11.36 -5.33
N LEU A 67 -16.04 -11.45 -5.94
CA LEU A 67 -15.84 -11.50 -7.38
C LEU A 67 -15.00 -12.73 -7.79
N PRO A 68 -15.45 -13.96 -7.48
CA PRO A 68 -14.63 -15.18 -7.62
C PRO A 68 -14.26 -15.52 -9.07
N THR A 69 -15.01 -15.01 -10.03
CA THR A 69 -14.76 -15.23 -11.48
C THR A 69 -13.89 -14.14 -12.11
N THR A 70 -13.62 -13.05 -11.40
CA THR A 70 -12.81 -11.94 -11.89
C THR A 70 -11.33 -12.26 -11.72
N ALA A 71 -10.55 -12.05 -12.78
CA ALA A 71 -9.09 -12.17 -12.77
C ALA A 71 -8.47 -10.91 -12.18
N PHE A 72 -7.96 -10.98 -10.95
CA PHE A 72 -7.28 -9.87 -10.30
C PHE A 72 -5.81 -9.81 -10.71
N VAL A 73 -5.30 -8.59 -10.90
CA VAL A 73 -3.91 -8.30 -11.24
C VAL A 73 -3.42 -7.14 -10.41
N ASN A 74 -2.38 -7.34 -9.60
CA ASN A 74 -1.63 -6.24 -8.98
C ASN A 74 -0.47 -5.83 -9.89
N ALA A 75 -0.33 -4.54 -10.18
CA ALA A 75 0.73 -3.99 -11.01
C ALA A 75 1.55 -2.98 -10.20
N TYR A 76 2.84 -3.27 -10.02
CA TYR A 76 3.80 -2.36 -9.40
C TYR A 76 4.72 -1.76 -10.46
N GLY A 77 4.92 -0.46 -10.37
CA GLY A 77 5.84 0.29 -11.21
C GLY A 77 5.69 1.80 -11.01
N LEU A 78 6.48 2.55 -11.74
CA LEU A 78 6.58 4.00 -11.64
C LEU A 78 6.48 4.62 -13.04
N THR A 79 6.35 5.94 -13.09
CA THR A 79 6.39 6.70 -14.35
C THR A 79 7.73 6.48 -15.08
N GLU A 80 8.79 6.45 -14.32
CA GLU A 80 10.17 6.26 -14.79
C GLU A 80 10.42 4.86 -15.38
N THR A 81 9.55 3.91 -15.06
CA THR A 81 9.64 2.52 -15.58
C THR A 81 8.60 2.24 -16.65
N SER A 82 7.99 3.27 -17.24
CA SER A 82 6.94 3.16 -18.26
C SER A 82 5.79 2.24 -17.81
N SER A 83 5.37 2.35 -16.55
CA SER A 83 4.32 1.59 -15.85
C SER A 83 4.85 0.37 -15.10
N THR A 84 4.51 -0.84 -15.50
CA THR A 84 4.65 -2.06 -14.69
C THR A 84 6.03 -2.68 -14.77
N VAL A 85 6.65 -2.97 -13.63
CA VAL A 85 7.92 -3.74 -13.52
C VAL A 85 7.74 -5.09 -12.83
N ALA A 86 6.73 -5.21 -11.95
CA ALA A 86 6.37 -6.47 -11.32
C ALA A 86 4.86 -6.66 -11.30
N LEU A 87 4.43 -7.92 -11.32
CA LEU A 87 3.01 -8.27 -11.46
C LEU A 87 2.66 -9.49 -10.62
N LEU A 88 1.60 -9.36 -9.79
CA LEU A 88 0.93 -10.48 -9.15
C LEU A 88 -0.25 -10.88 -10.03
N GLY A 89 -0.16 -12.07 -10.62
CA GLY A 89 -1.14 -12.55 -11.60
C GLY A 89 -2.41 -13.15 -10.98
N PRO A 90 -3.42 -13.45 -11.80
CA PRO A 90 -4.68 -14.03 -11.32
C PRO A 90 -4.50 -15.40 -10.66
N ASP A 91 -3.57 -16.23 -11.16
CA ASP A 91 -3.29 -17.55 -10.59
C ASP A 91 -2.62 -17.44 -9.23
N ASP A 92 -1.67 -16.50 -9.08
CA ASP A 92 -1.02 -16.22 -7.80
C ASP A 92 -2.04 -15.74 -6.74
N HIS A 93 -3.02 -14.90 -7.14
CA HIS A 93 -4.09 -14.47 -6.25
C HIS A 93 -4.95 -15.66 -5.79
N ARG A 94 -5.35 -16.54 -6.71
CA ARG A 94 -6.16 -17.72 -6.38
C ARG A 94 -5.42 -18.71 -5.50
N GLU A 95 -4.15 -18.99 -5.83
CA GLU A 95 -3.30 -19.88 -5.03
C GLU A 95 -3.12 -19.32 -3.60
N ALA A 96 -2.78 -18.04 -3.49
CA ALA A 96 -2.57 -17.40 -2.20
C ALA A 96 -3.86 -17.36 -1.36
N MET A 97 -5.01 -17.08 -1.98
CA MET A 97 -6.29 -17.06 -1.27
C MET A 97 -6.71 -18.45 -0.77
N ALA A 98 -6.47 -19.49 -1.55
CA ALA A 98 -6.83 -20.87 -1.21
C ALA A 98 -5.85 -21.51 -0.21
N SER A 99 -4.67 -20.93 0.00
CA SER A 99 -3.61 -21.53 0.82
C SER A 99 -3.86 -21.37 2.32
N ALA A 100 -3.67 -22.46 3.06
CA ALA A 100 -3.60 -22.45 4.53
C ALA A 100 -2.21 -22.04 5.07
N LYS A 101 -1.18 -21.99 4.21
CA LYS A 101 0.17 -21.60 4.60
C LYS A 101 0.28 -20.07 4.69
N PRO A 102 0.63 -19.49 5.86
CA PRO A 102 0.72 -18.05 6.03
C PRO A 102 1.69 -17.37 5.04
N THR A 103 2.81 -18.01 4.73
CA THR A 103 3.80 -17.49 3.78
C THR A 103 3.25 -17.37 2.35
N ILE A 104 2.45 -18.33 1.88
CA ILE A 104 1.81 -18.27 0.56
C ILE A 104 0.69 -17.22 0.59
N ARG A 105 -0.13 -17.20 1.65
CA ARG A 105 -1.20 -16.23 1.79
C ARG A 105 -0.68 -14.78 1.85
N ALA A 106 0.51 -14.56 2.41
CA ALA A 106 1.16 -13.24 2.45
C ALA A 106 1.48 -12.68 1.05
N ARG A 107 1.55 -13.52 0.02
CA ARG A 107 1.75 -13.07 -1.39
C ARG A 107 0.64 -12.15 -1.89
N LEU A 108 -0.58 -12.22 -1.32
CA LEU A 108 -1.66 -11.27 -1.64
C LEU A 108 -1.28 -9.81 -1.34
N GLY A 109 -0.32 -9.57 -0.45
CA GLY A 109 0.25 -8.25 -0.16
C GLY A 109 1.51 -7.93 -0.97
N SER A 110 1.97 -8.82 -1.87
CA SER A 110 3.15 -8.60 -2.70
C SER A 110 2.83 -7.84 -3.99
N ALA A 111 3.86 -7.29 -4.61
CA ALA A 111 3.82 -6.74 -5.96
C ALA A 111 3.92 -7.84 -7.05
N GLY A 112 4.03 -9.11 -6.65
CA GLY A 112 4.22 -10.23 -7.57
C GLY A 112 5.67 -10.41 -8.00
N ARG A 113 5.88 -10.96 -9.21
CA ARG A 113 7.20 -11.23 -9.77
C ARG A 113 7.61 -10.20 -10.82
N PRO A 114 8.92 -9.97 -11.00
CA PRO A 114 9.42 -9.12 -12.09
C PRO A 114 8.90 -9.60 -13.45
N LEU A 115 8.62 -8.65 -14.34
CA LEU A 115 8.35 -8.97 -15.74
C LEU A 115 9.60 -9.55 -16.41
N PRO A 116 9.48 -10.42 -17.45
CA PRO A 116 10.62 -11.11 -18.04
C PRO A 116 11.75 -10.22 -18.57
N ALA A 117 11.45 -8.96 -18.95
CA ALA A 117 12.43 -7.99 -19.46
C ALA A 117 12.97 -7.05 -18.36
N ILE A 118 12.60 -7.28 -17.08
CA ILE A 118 12.97 -6.43 -15.95
C ILE A 118 13.85 -7.20 -14.98
N GLU A 119 14.97 -6.60 -14.65
CA GLU A 119 15.81 -7.03 -13.53
C GLU A 119 15.46 -6.20 -12.30
N ILE A 120 15.32 -6.87 -11.15
CA ILE A 120 15.11 -6.23 -9.85
C ILE A 120 16.18 -6.75 -8.90
N THR A 121 16.83 -5.84 -8.18
CA THR A 121 17.72 -6.15 -7.07
C THR A 121 17.33 -5.33 -5.85
N ILE A 122 17.62 -5.86 -4.67
CA ILE A 122 17.43 -5.15 -3.41
C ILE A 122 18.81 -4.79 -2.88
N ARG A 123 19.01 -3.52 -2.54
CA ARG A 123 20.32 -3.00 -2.11
C ARG A 123 20.23 -2.26 -0.79
N ASP A 124 21.33 -2.32 -0.05
CA ASP A 124 21.49 -1.58 1.20
C ASP A 124 21.88 -0.09 0.97
N ASP A 125 22.09 0.64 2.06
CA ASP A 125 22.47 2.07 2.03
C ASP A 125 23.87 2.32 1.41
N LEU A 126 24.69 1.28 1.25
CA LEU A 126 25.98 1.34 0.57
C LEU A 126 25.88 1.01 -0.92
N GLY A 127 24.71 0.56 -1.38
CA GLY A 127 24.46 0.15 -2.75
C GLY A 127 24.87 -1.31 -3.03
N ASP A 128 25.18 -2.08 -2.00
CA ASP A 128 25.48 -3.51 -2.12
C ASP A 128 24.21 -4.35 -2.13
N GLU A 129 24.19 -5.42 -2.96
CA GLU A 129 23.06 -6.32 -3.05
C GLU A 129 22.90 -7.12 -1.75
N VAL A 130 21.66 -7.15 -1.22
CA VAL A 130 21.36 -7.89 0.02
C VAL A 130 20.83 -9.30 -0.28
N PRO A 131 20.97 -10.25 0.66
CA PRO A 131 20.42 -11.60 0.51
C PRO A 131 18.89 -11.61 0.40
N ILE A 132 18.33 -12.65 -0.22
CA ILE A 132 16.90 -12.93 -0.29
C ILE A 132 16.27 -12.86 1.11
N GLY A 133 15.15 -12.17 1.23
CA GLY A 133 14.42 -11.96 2.48
C GLY A 133 14.93 -10.79 3.33
N VAL A 134 16.04 -10.15 2.95
CA VAL A 134 16.57 -8.97 3.64
C VAL A 134 15.99 -7.71 2.98
N PRO A 135 15.39 -6.78 3.76
CA PRO A 135 14.89 -5.52 3.24
C PRO A 135 16.01 -4.56 2.82
N GLY A 136 15.74 -3.78 1.77
CA GLY A 136 16.59 -2.71 1.28
C GLY A 136 15.84 -1.85 0.26
N GLU A 137 16.57 -1.04 -0.50
CA GLU A 137 16.02 -0.25 -1.60
C GLU A 137 15.81 -1.13 -2.85
N ILE A 138 14.66 -0.96 -3.49
CA ILE A 138 14.36 -1.63 -4.76
C ILE A 138 15.05 -0.88 -5.89
N TRP A 139 15.95 -1.55 -6.60
CA TRP A 139 16.57 -1.02 -7.83
C TRP A 139 16.06 -1.84 -9.00
N VAL A 140 15.78 -1.15 -10.11
CA VAL A 140 15.21 -1.77 -11.31
C VAL A 140 16.05 -1.43 -12.54
N ARG A 141 16.16 -2.39 -13.47
CA ARG A 141 16.82 -2.22 -14.75
C ARG A 141 16.04 -2.93 -15.85
N GLY A 142 16.00 -2.34 -17.05
CA GLY A 142 15.34 -2.91 -18.21
C GLY A 142 15.16 -1.88 -19.32
N GLU A 143 14.86 -2.33 -20.54
CA GLU A 143 14.71 -1.45 -21.71
C GLU A 143 13.61 -0.39 -21.55
N GLN A 144 12.60 -0.65 -20.76
CA GLN A 144 11.49 0.28 -20.49
C GLN A 144 11.80 1.31 -19.40
N VAL A 145 12.95 1.19 -18.70
CA VAL A 145 13.34 2.09 -17.62
C VAL A 145 14.09 3.26 -18.19
N SER A 146 13.49 4.45 -18.24
CA SER A 146 14.13 5.63 -18.81
C SER A 146 14.92 6.44 -17.79
N GLY A 147 14.40 6.59 -16.57
CA GLY A 147 15.02 7.41 -15.53
C GLY A 147 15.29 8.86 -15.91
N GLU A 148 14.84 9.31 -17.09
CA GLU A 148 15.11 10.63 -17.65
C GLU A 148 13.94 11.58 -17.47
N TYR A 149 14.24 12.81 -17.06
CA TYR A 149 13.32 13.94 -17.02
C TYR A 149 13.90 15.09 -17.84
N ARG A 150 13.05 15.87 -18.50
CA ARG A 150 13.42 16.92 -19.42
C ARG A 150 14.40 17.95 -18.84
N ASP A 151 14.23 18.26 -17.54
CA ASP A 151 14.95 19.33 -16.86
C ASP A 151 15.72 18.82 -15.61
N SER A 152 16.02 17.52 -15.55
CA SER A 152 16.74 16.90 -14.44
C SER A 152 17.83 15.96 -14.97
N PRO A 153 18.94 15.78 -14.24
CA PRO A 153 19.94 14.80 -14.61
C PRO A 153 19.35 13.39 -14.64
N PRO A 154 19.90 12.48 -15.46
CA PRO A 154 19.51 11.08 -15.47
C PRO A 154 19.57 10.48 -14.08
N ARG A 155 18.57 9.67 -13.73
CA ARG A 155 18.49 8.96 -12.44
C ARG A 155 18.96 7.51 -12.54
N LEU A 156 19.67 7.18 -13.61
CA LEU A 156 20.29 5.87 -13.80
C LEU A 156 21.73 5.90 -13.30
N THR A 157 22.15 4.81 -12.71
CA THR A 157 23.57 4.55 -12.43
C THR A 157 24.32 4.29 -13.73
N ASP A 158 25.67 4.32 -13.70
CA ASP A 158 26.52 4.08 -14.88
C ASP A 158 26.27 2.70 -15.53
N ASP A 159 25.83 1.71 -14.75
CA ASP A 159 25.46 0.35 -15.16
C ASP A 159 23.95 0.17 -15.43
N GLY A 160 23.20 1.28 -15.51
CA GLY A 160 21.81 1.33 -16.00
C GLY A 160 20.74 0.98 -14.95
N TRP A 161 21.05 0.97 -13.66
CA TRP A 161 20.05 0.80 -12.61
C TRP A 161 19.35 2.11 -12.27
N PHE A 162 18.05 2.01 -12.06
CA PHE A 162 17.20 3.07 -11.55
C PHE A 162 16.88 2.82 -10.06
N LEU A 163 17.16 3.82 -9.23
CA LEU A 163 16.85 3.83 -7.81
C LEU A 163 15.40 4.28 -7.64
N THR A 164 14.54 3.36 -7.21
CA THR A 164 13.09 3.65 -7.12
C THR A 164 12.73 4.51 -5.92
N HIS A 165 13.60 4.59 -4.92
CA HIS A 165 13.32 5.11 -3.57
C HIS A 165 12.13 4.41 -2.88
N ASP A 166 11.77 3.21 -3.35
CA ASP A 166 10.87 2.32 -2.66
C ASP A 166 11.67 1.28 -1.89
N GLY A 167 11.31 1.05 -0.64
CA GLY A 167 11.83 -0.05 0.16
C GLY A 167 11.10 -1.35 -0.15
N GLY A 168 11.81 -2.48 -0.04
CA GLY A 168 11.21 -3.78 -0.26
C GLY A 168 12.17 -4.93 -0.04
N TRP A 169 11.70 -6.13 -0.30
CA TRP A 169 12.47 -7.38 -0.25
C TRP A 169 11.87 -8.42 -1.19
N VAL A 170 12.66 -9.39 -1.60
CA VAL A 170 12.22 -10.50 -2.45
C VAL A 170 12.19 -11.76 -1.61
N ASP A 171 11.10 -12.53 -1.69
CA ASP A 171 10.99 -13.81 -1.00
C ASP A 171 11.70 -14.95 -1.77
N ALA A 172 11.81 -16.14 -1.12
CA ALA A 172 12.48 -17.30 -1.68
C ALA A 172 11.85 -17.83 -2.98
N ASP A 173 10.60 -17.46 -3.26
CA ASP A 173 9.84 -17.84 -4.46
C ASP A 173 9.85 -16.73 -5.52
N GLY A 174 10.61 -15.65 -5.28
CA GLY A 174 10.82 -14.54 -6.22
C GLY A 174 9.71 -13.47 -6.22
N PHE A 175 8.84 -13.43 -5.20
CA PHE A 175 7.84 -12.38 -5.07
C PHE A 175 8.44 -11.13 -4.41
N LEU A 176 8.21 -9.98 -5.03
CA LEU A 176 8.60 -8.68 -4.52
C LEU A 176 7.58 -8.17 -3.52
N HIS A 177 8.03 -7.84 -2.32
CA HIS A 177 7.24 -7.21 -1.27
C HIS A 177 7.68 -5.75 -1.11
N VAL A 178 6.79 -4.82 -1.45
CA VAL A 178 7.05 -3.38 -1.33
C VAL A 178 6.61 -2.91 0.05
N THR A 179 7.51 -2.27 0.81
CA THR A 179 7.26 -1.80 2.18
C THR A 179 6.88 -0.31 2.24
N GLY A 180 7.05 0.41 1.14
CA GLY A 180 6.71 1.82 1.00
C GLY A 180 7.90 2.67 0.56
N ARG A 181 7.72 4.01 0.54
CA ARG A 181 8.78 4.95 0.17
C ARG A 181 9.83 5.04 1.27
N ILE A 182 11.11 5.02 0.89
CA ILE A 182 12.23 5.23 1.84
C ILE A 182 12.13 6.63 2.47
N ASP A 183 11.75 7.64 1.70
CA ASP A 183 11.56 9.01 2.16
C ASP A 183 10.40 9.19 3.16
N ASP A 184 9.51 8.21 3.26
CA ASP A 184 8.38 8.21 4.19
C ASP A 184 8.65 7.42 5.48
N VAL A 185 9.82 6.74 5.57
CA VAL A 185 10.23 5.99 6.77
C VAL A 185 10.32 6.94 7.97
N ILE A 186 9.73 6.51 9.08
CA ILE A 186 9.75 7.25 10.34
C ILE A 186 11.01 6.85 11.11
N VAL A 187 11.86 7.82 11.45
CA VAL A 187 13.10 7.56 12.18
C VAL A 187 12.92 7.86 13.66
N LYS A 188 12.52 6.86 14.44
CA LYS A 188 12.28 7.00 15.88
C LYS A 188 13.32 6.29 16.72
N GLY A 189 14.08 7.05 17.51
CA GLY A 189 15.11 6.48 18.39
C GLY A 189 16.19 5.71 17.63
N GLY A 190 16.57 6.16 16.42
CA GLY A 190 17.54 5.49 15.55
C GLY A 190 17.01 4.24 14.84
N GLN A 191 15.71 3.98 14.90
CA GLN A 191 15.10 2.84 14.21
C GLN A 191 14.25 3.33 13.03
N ASN A 192 14.43 2.68 11.88
CA ASN A 192 13.62 2.88 10.68
C ASN A 192 12.30 2.12 10.82
N ILE A 193 11.19 2.84 10.83
CA ILE A 193 9.84 2.30 11.00
C ILE A 193 9.03 2.58 9.74
N SER A 194 8.54 1.53 9.11
CA SER A 194 7.67 1.66 7.94
C SER A 194 6.27 2.14 8.38
N PRO A 195 5.77 3.27 7.84
CA PRO A 195 4.40 3.70 8.07
C PRO A 195 3.37 2.64 7.72
N SER A 196 3.63 1.89 6.66
CA SER A 196 2.70 0.88 6.12
C SER A 196 2.40 -0.25 7.10
N GLU A 197 3.36 -0.66 7.95
CA GLU A 197 3.11 -1.69 8.99
C GLU A 197 2.08 -1.20 10.02
N ILE A 198 2.19 0.07 10.40
CA ILE A 198 1.28 0.70 11.37
C ILE A 198 -0.11 0.86 10.75
N GLU A 199 -0.17 1.36 9.51
CA GLU A 199 -1.40 1.55 8.75
C GLU A 199 -2.15 0.23 8.58
N GLU A 200 -1.45 -0.85 8.20
CA GLU A 200 -2.06 -2.17 8.07
C GLU A 200 -2.61 -2.70 9.40
N SER A 201 -1.88 -2.45 10.49
CA SER A 201 -2.36 -2.83 11.82
C SER A 201 -3.64 -2.10 12.20
N LEU A 202 -3.71 -0.79 11.92
CA LEU A 202 -4.89 0.05 12.18
C LEU A 202 -6.07 -0.33 11.29
N LEU A 203 -5.85 -0.56 9.99
CA LEU A 203 -6.87 -1.02 9.04
C LEU A 203 -7.43 -2.41 9.38
N GLY A 204 -6.75 -3.18 10.21
CA GLY A 204 -7.26 -4.43 10.74
C GLY A 204 -8.26 -4.27 11.89
N HIS A 205 -8.56 -3.07 12.34
CA HIS A 205 -9.58 -2.77 13.35
C HIS A 205 -10.92 -2.46 12.67
N GLU A 206 -12.01 -3.10 13.11
CA GLU A 206 -13.33 -3.05 12.46
C GLU A 206 -13.93 -1.64 12.30
N ALA A 207 -13.59 -0.72 13.22
CA ALA A 207 -14.07 0.66 13.16
C ALA A 207 -13.28 1.55 12.18
N VAL A 208 -12.11 1.12 11.67
CA VAL A 208 -11.21 1.95 10.86
C VAL A 208 -11.50 1.78 9.38
N ALA A 209 -11.88 2.88 8.74
CA ALA A 209 -12.10 2.94 7.30
C ALA A 209 -10.82 3.25 6.52
N ASP A 210 -9.94 4.11 7.08
CA ASP A 210 -8.69 4.51 6.44
C ASP A 210 -7.68 4.96 7.50
N ALA A 211 -6.39 4.80 7.22
CA ALA A 211 -5.33 5.17 8.17
C ALA A 211 -4.05 5.57 7.45
N ALA A 212 -3.36 6.57 7.98
CA ALA A 212 -2.03 6.99 7.55
C ALA A 212 -1.13 7.25 8.76
N ALA A 213 0.12 6.79 8.69
CA ALA A 213 1.12 7.06 9.71
C ALA A 213 2.23 7.98 9.15
N ILE A 214 2.66 8.94 9.95
CA ILE A 214 3.72 9.89 9.61
C ILE A 214 4.67 10.08 10.79
N GLY A 215 5.93 10.42 10.50
CA GLY A 215 6.87 10.97 11.46
C GLY A 215 6.69 12.47 11.59
N LEU A 216 6.61 12.98 12.80
CA LEU A 216 6.73 14.40 13.13
C LEU A 216 7.93 14.62 14.04
N PRO A 217 8.61 15.79 13.96
CA PRO A 217 9.79 16.08 14.78
C PRO A 217 9.52 15.88 16.27
N ASP A 218 10.44 15.22 16.96
CA ASP A 218 10.43 14.98 18.40
C ASP A 218 11.84 15.19 18.99
N ARG A 219 11.96 15.98 20.05
CA ARG A 219 13.24 16.35 20.64
C ARG A 219 14.00 15.18 21.28
N GLN A 220 13.29 14.18 21.75
CA GLN A 220 13.89 13.03 22.45
C GLN A 220 14.21 11.89 21.49
N TRP A 221 13.31 11.62 20.54
CA TRP A 221 13.36 10.43 19.70
C TRP A 221 13.73 10.72 18.23
N GLY A 222 13.96 12.00 17.86
CA GLY A 222 14.12 12.44 16.48
C GLY A 222 12.76 12.62 15.80
N GLU A 223 11.98 11.56 15.71
CA GLU A 223 10.60 11.62 15.27
C GLU A 223 9.66 10.87 16.24
N ARG A 224 8.43 11.36 16.33
CA ARG A 224 7.30 10.67 16.95
C ARG A 224 6.36 10.14 15.88
N ILE A 225 5.70 9.03 16.18
CA ILE A 225 4.73 8.43 15.28
C ILE A 225 3.36 9.06 15.52
N VAL A 226 2.80 9.70 14.49
CA VAL A 226 1.43 10.20 14.50
C VAL A 226 0.60 9.40 13.49
N ALA A 227 -0.52 8.84 13.92
CA ALA A 227 -1.46 8.15 13.05
C ALA A 227 -2.70 9.02 12.84
N ALA A 228 -3.02 9.32 11.59
CA ALA A 228 -4.30 9.92 11.21
C ALA A 228 -5.27 8.81 10.83
N VAL A 229 -6.46 8.79 11.44
CA VAL A 229 -7.43 7.70 11.30
C VAL A 229 -8.78 8.24 10.87
N VAL A 230 -9.37 7.61 9.86
CA VAL A 230 -10.76 7.81 9.44
C VAL A 230 -11.58 6.63 9.94
N LEU A 231 -12.65 6.87 10.66
CA LEU A 231 -13.57 5.81 11.10
C LEU A 231 -14.65 5.56 10.05
N HIS A 232 -15.17 4.34 10.02
CA HIS A 232 -16.39 4.04 9.27
C HIS A 232 -17.57 4.89 9.78
N PRO A 233 -18.55 5.23 8.93
CA PRO A 233 -19.77 5.89 9.37
C PRO A 233 -20.47 5.09 10.48
N GLY A 234 -20.66 5.73 11.65
CA GLY A 234 -21.21 5.08 12.85
C GLY A 234 -20.22 4.18 13.61
N GLY A 235 -19.02 4.01 13.14
CA GLY A 235 -17.94 3.33 13.85
C GLY A 235 -17.47 4.16 15.05
N ALA A 236 -17.06 3.49 16.13
CA ALA A 236 -16.49 4.12 17.31
C ALA A 236 -15.22 3.37 17.72
N ALA A 237 -14.15 4.11 17.94
CA ALA A 237 -12.92 3.62 18.55
C ALA A 237 -12.23 4.78 19.28
N THR A 238 -11.57 4.47 20.38
CA THR A 238 -10.73 5.43 21.09
C THR A 238 -9.29 5.36 20.59
N ALA A 239 -8.54 6.43 20.78
CA ALA A 239 -7.11 6.45 20.46
C ALA A 239 -6.33 5.33 21.19
N ASP A 240 -6.69 5.04 22.44
CA ASP A 240 -6.03 4.00 23.24
C ASP A 240 -6.35 2.57 22.74
N GLU A 241 -7.57 2.30 22.28
CA GLU A 241 -7.91 1.03 21.64
C GLU A 241 -7.09 0.82 20.35
N LEU A 242 -7.02 1.82 19.48
CA LEU A 242 -6.24 1.75 18.27
C LEU A 242 -4.73 1.60 18.54
N ARG A 243 -4.20 2.30 19.54
CA ARG A 243 -2.81 2.13 19.98
C ARG A 243 -2.56 0.72 20.54
N SER A 244 -3.52 0.14 21.26
CA SER A 244 -3.43 -1.24 21.74
C SER A 244 -3.43 -2.23 20.58
N THR A 245 -4.29 -2.03 19.58
CA THR A 245 -4.33 -2.87 18.37
C THR A 245 -2.95 -2.90 17.67
N VAL A 246 -2.29 -1.75 17.56
CA VAL A 246 -0.93 -1.69 16.98
C VAL A 246 0.08 -2.38 17.89
N ARG A 247 0.02 -2.15 19.20
CA ARG A 247 0.95 -2.73 20.18
C ARG A 247 0.88 -4.25 20.22
N ASP A 248 -0.31 -4.82 20.10
CA ASP A 248 -0.55 -6.26 20.17
C ASP A 248 -0.08 -6.99 18.91
N ARG A 249 -0.09 -6.32 17.75
CA ARG A 249 0.37 -6.87 16.46
C ARG A 249 1.83 -6.57 16.17
N LEU A 250 2.29 -5.39 16.56
CA LEU A 250 3.65 -4.91 16.36
C LEU A 250 4.32 -4.69 17.71
N ARG A 251 5.62 -4.45 17.72
CA ARG A 251 6.34 -4.15 18.98
C ARG A 251 5.99 -2.73 19.46
N SER A 252 6.22 -2.48 20.77
CA SER A 252 5.87 -1.21 21.43
C SER A 252 6.48 0.04 20.77
N ASN A 253 7.68 -0.08 20.16
CA ASN A 253 8.35 1.02 19.46
C ASN A 253 7.62 1.50 18.19
N ARG A 254 6.73 0.66 17.61
CA ARG A 254 5.88 0.97 16.46
C ARG A 254 4.49 1.48 16.83
N THR A 255 4.18 1.51 18.12
CA THR A 255 2.90 2.05 18.60
C THR A 255 2.88 3.56 18.36
N PRO A 256 1.83 4.12 17.73
CA PRO A 256 1.69 5.57 17.57
C PRO A 256 1.76 6.30 18.91
N ASP A 257 2.52 7.40 18.95
CA ASP A 257 2.57 8.28 20.12
C ASP A 257 1.26 9.06 20.23
N HIS A 258 0.67 9.40 19.06
CA HIS A 258 -0.60 10.09 18.98
C HIS A 258 -1.47 9.48 17.87
N VAL A 259 -2.78 9.44 18.10
CA VAL A 259 -3.81 9.09 17.10
C VAL A 259 -4.73 10.28 16.95
N GLU A 260 -4.78 10.82 15.74
CA GLU A 260 -5.66 11.93 15.36
C GLU A 260 -6.80 11.40 14.49
N PHE A 261 -8.05 11.71 14.87
CA PHE A 261 -9.23 11.35 14.09
C PHE A 261 -9.52 12.45 13.07
N VAL A 262 -9.55 12.09 11.81
CA VAL A 262 -9.78 13.00 10.70
C VAL A 262 -10.99 12.60 9.87
N ALA A 263 -11.65 13.57 9.24
CA ALA A 263 -12.81 13.27 8.39
C ALA A 263 -12.41 12.57 7.08
N ALA A 264 -11.22 12.87 6.55
CA ALA A 264 -10.68 12.25 5.35
C ALA A 264 -9.15 12.42 5.33
N LEU A 265 -8.45 11.48 4.68
CA LEU A 265 -7.02 11.63 4.38
C LEU A 265 -6.82 12.40 3.06
N PRO A 266 -5.71 13.18 2.94
CA PRO A 266 -5.43 13.95 1.73
C PRO A 266 -4.91 13.02 0.63
N TYR A 267 -5.74 12.76 -0.37
CA TYR A 267 -5.38 12.04 -1.59
C TYR A 267 -5.34 12.98 -2.79
N ASN A 268 -4.47 12.70 -3.75
CA ASN A 268 -4.53 13.36 -5.05
C ASN A 268 -5.61 12.71 -5.95
N ASP A 269 -5.82 13.29 -7.14
CA ASP A 269 -6.83 12.81 -8.12
C ASP A 269 -6.59 11.37 -8.59
N THR A 270 -5.35 10.88 -8.47
CA THR A 270 -4.97 9.49 -8.81
C THR A 270 -5.07 8.54 -7.62
N GLY A 271 -5.56 9.00 -6.46
CA GLY A 271 -5.73 8.18 -5.25
C GLY A 271 -4.45 7.92 -4.47
N LYS A 272 -3.38 8.68 -4.70
CA LYS A 272 -2.13 8.60 -3.94
C LYS A 272 -2.21 9.49 -2.70
N LEU A 273 -1.89 8.92 -1.53
CA LEU A 273 -1.82 9.65 -0.27
C LEU A 273 -0.74 10.75 -0.31
N LEU A 274 -1.11 11.96 0.03
CA LEU A 274 -0.24 13.13 0.07
C LEU A 274 0.33 13.33 1.49
N ARG A 275 1.29 12.48 1.89
CA ARG A 275 1.89 12.53 3.25
C ARG A 275 2.49 13.89 3.58
N ARG A 276 3.01 14.63 2.59
CA ARG A 276 3.52 15.99 2.80
C ARG A 276 2.42 16.94 3.27
N VAL A 277 1.21 16.83 2.73
CA VAL A 277 0.06 17.62 3.16
C VAL A 277 -0.33 17.21 4.57
N LEU A 278 -0.44 15.91 4.84
CA LEU A 278 -0.78 15.40 6.15
C LEU A 278 0.23 15.83 7.23
N ARG A 279 1.55 15.82 6.92
CA ARG A 279 2.58 16.33 7.84
C ARG A 279 2.40 17.82 8.12
N ALA A 280 2.02 18.63 7.13
CA ALA A 280 1.78 20.06 7.32
C ALA A 280 0.52 20.31 8.18
N ASP A 281 -0.57 19.59 7.93
CA ASP A 281 -1.83 19.72 8.66
C ASP A 281 -1.67 19.34 10.14
N LEU A 282 -0.87 18.32 10.43
CA LEU A 282 -0.63 17.79 11.77
C LEU A 282 0.66 18.29 12.42
N ALA A 283 1.35 19.28 11.83
CA ALA A 283 2.62 19.81 12.34
C ALA A 283 2.54 20.29 13.78
N HIS A 284 1.36 20.76 14.23
CA HIS A 284 1.10 21.21 15.60
C HIS A 284 1.21 20.10 16.65
N LEU A 285 1.19 18.82 16.24
CA LEU A 285 1.39 17.65 17.10
C LEU A 285 2.88 17.26 17.24
N GLY A 286 3.76 17.89 16.46
CA GLY A 286 5.22 17.79 16.64
C GLY A 286 5.73 18.65 17.80
N ASP A 287 7.02 18.51 18.13
CA ASP A 287 7.76 19.31 19.12
C ASP A 287 7.22 19.30 20.56
N GLY A 288 6.35 18.37 20.91
CA GLY A 288 5.85 18.24 22.28
C GLY A 288 5.20 19.53 22.80
N SER A 289 4.49 20.27 21.95
CA SER A 289 3.65 21.40 22.36
C SER A 289 2.53 20.86 23.22
N THR A 290 2.82 20.63 24.49
CA THR A 290 1.80 20.52 25.52
C THR A 290 1.21 21.90 25.72
N ALA A 291 -0.07 22.05 25.36
CA ALA A 291 -0.87 23.15 25.90
C ALA A 291 -0.94 23.08 27.42
#